data_6bb9ff3d60a658b8fa26c8c056196553
#
_entry.id   6bb9ff3d60a658b8fa26c8c056196553
#
_cell.length_a   1.000
_cell.length_b   1.000
_cell.length_c   1.000
_cell.angle_alpha   90.00
_cell.angle_beta   90.00
_cell.angle_gamma   90.00
#
_symmetry.space_group_name_H-M   'P 1'
#
loop_
_entity.id
_entity.type
_entity.pdbx_description
1 polymer ?
#
loop_
_entity_poly.entity_id
_entity_poly.type
_entity_poly.pdbx_seq_one_letter_code
_entity_poly.pdbx_strand_id
1 'polypeptide(L)'
;QLAREFIDNGEIGKILTGNFIFAFPGMQTCHPDPESWFKKGGGPVIDMGPYFFTTLVNLLGPAKNIRSRGLKFSNNRTYEIGPKKGQQFNVEVSTSYMFDIEFDNNAVVQGFLSFDVNNHCQNHMELYGTEGSMIVPDPNMFGGPVSLSKELGSKYQGQSDPTTSKYYENYSGRQ
;
A
#
# COMPACT_ATOMS: atom_id res chain seq x y z
N GLN A 1 -4.60 -14.11 -3.63
CA GLN A 1 -5.07 -15.14 -4.56
C GLN A 1 -6.27 -14.63 -5.37
N LEU A 2 -7.40 -14.22 -4.76
CA LEU A 2 -8.61 -13.77 -5.46
C LEU A 2 -8.35 -12.59 -6.44
N ALA A 3 -7.54 -11.61 -6.06
CA ALA A 3 -7.17 -10.49 -6.94
C ALA A 3 -6.44 -10.98 -8.21
N ARG A 4 -5.58 -12.00 -8.08
CA ARG A 4 -4.89 -12.61 -9.22
C ARG A 4 -5.88 -13.33 -10.15
N GLU A 5 -6.82 -14.10 -9.57
CA GLU A 5 -7.88 -14.78 -10.34
C GLU A 5 -8.74 -13.78 -11.13
N PHE A 6 -9.10 -12.63 -10.54
CA PHE A 6 -9.85 -11.59 -11.25
C PHE A 6 -9.06 -10.98 -12.41
N ILE A 7 -7.75 -10.78 -12.25
CA ILE A 7 -6.90 -10.29 -13.34
C ILE A 7 -6.78 -11.34 -14.44
N ASP A 8 -6.56 -12.61 -14.10
CA ASP A 8 -6.45 -13.71 -15.06
C ASP A 8 -7.75 -13.94 -15.84
N ASN A 9 -8.90 -13.72 -15.21
CA ASN A 9 -10.21 -13.78 -15.85
C ASN A 9 -10.56 -12.51 -16.66
N GLY A 10 -9.70 -11.49 -16.67
CA GLY A 10 -9.94 -10.25 -17.39
C GLY A 10 -11.00 -9.35 -16.79
N GLU A 11 -11.31 -9.48 -15.49
CA GLU A 11 -12.44 -8.78 -14.84
C GLU A 11 -12.33 -7.24 -14.89
N ILE A 12 -11.14 -6.68 -15.01
CA ILE A 12 -10.91 -5.23 -15.17
C ILE A 12 -10.23 -4.89 -16.51
N GLY A 13 -10.14 -5.86 -17.42
CA GLY A 13 -9.43 -5.70 -18.69
C GLY A 13 -7.92 -5.56 -18.52
N LYS A 14 -7.26 -4.87 -19.45
CA LYS A 14 -5.82 -4.58 -19.36
C LYS A 14 -5.56 -3.56 -18.26
N ILE A 15 -4.69 -3.88 -17.31
CA ILE A 15 -4.28 -2.94 -16.26
C ILE A 15 -3.40 -1.85 -16.87
N LEU A 16 -3.76 -0.60 -16.62
CA LEU A 16 -3.08 0.61 -17.11
C LEU A 16 -2.22 1.25 -16.03
N THR A 17 -2.80 1.42 -14.84
CA THR A 17 -2.14 2.10 -13.74
C THR A 17 -2.71 1.64 -12.39
N GLY A 18 -2.15 2.13 -11.31
CA GLY A 18 -2.62 1.87 -9.96
C GLY A 18 -1.90 2.73 -8.93
N ASN A 19 -2.30 2.57 -7.69
CA ASN A 19 -1.61 3.16 -6.55
C ASN A 19 -1.56 2.19 -5.37
N PHE A 20 -0.61 2.43 -4.46
CA PHE A 20 -0.59 1.77 -3.16
C PHE A 20 -0.13 2.75 -2.08
N ILE A 21 -0.62 2.54 -0.87
CA ILE A 21 -0.25 3.32 0.29
C ILE A 21 -0.16 2.46 1.54
N PHE A 22 0.93 2.64 2.29
CA PHE A 22 1.03 2.29 3.68
C PHE A 22 1.58 3.50 4.43
N ALA A 23 0.81 4.03 5.35
CA ALA A 23 1.22 5.20 6.10
C ALA A 23 0.62 5.20 7.51
N PHE A 24 1.47 5.34 8.50
CA PHE A 24 1.10 5.44 9.91
C PHE A 24 2.18 6.26 10.67
N PRO A 25 1.96 6.65 11.93
CA PRO A 25 2.86 7.57 12.63
C PRO A 25 4.22 6.97 13.00
N GLY A 26 4.43 5.68 12.77
CA GLY A 26 5.70 4.99 13.02
C GLY A 26 5.70 4.13 14.28
N MET A 27 6.68 3.24 14.36
CA MET A 27 6.77 2.18 15.38
C MET A 27 6.93 2.69 16.82
N GLN A 28 7.36 3.93 17.02
CA GLN A 28 7.46 4.54 18.35
C GLN A 28 6.09 4.68 19.06
N THR A 29 5.00 4.62 18.30
CA THR A 29 3.63 4.71 18.82
C THR A 29 3.11 3.40 19.39
N CYS A 30 3.65 2.27 18.96
CA CYS A 30 3.12 0.93 19.23
C CYS A 30 4.17 -0.11 19.68
N HIS A 31 5.47 0.20 19.59
CA HIS A 31 6.53 -0.71 20.02
C HIS A 31 7.39 -0.08 21.15
N PRO A 32 7.70 -0.82 22.24
CA PRO A 32 8.46 -0.30 23.39
C PRO A 32 9.93 -0.01 23.11
N ASP A 33 10.50 -0.62 22.04
CA ASP A 33 11.88 -0.41 21.57
C ASP A 33 11.92 -0.26 20.05
N PRO A 34 11.54 0.92 19.52
CA PRO A 34 11.32 1.14 18.09
C PRO A 34 12.57 1.53 17.30
N GLU A 35 13.74 1.70 17.95
CA GLU A 35 14.91 2.32 17.33
C GLU A 35 15.41 1.60 16.07
N SER A 36 15.31 0.26 16.01
CA SER A 36 15.77 -0.53 14.86
C SER A 36 15.06 -0.15 13.55
N TRP A 37 13.79 0.26 13.61
CA TRP A 37 13.04 0.74 12.44
C TRP A 37 13.50 2.10 11.92
N PHE A 38 14.24 2.85 12.72
CA PHE A 38 14.71 4.20 12.38
C PHE A 38 16.23 4.29 12.16
N LYS A 39 16.95 3.18 12.35
CA LYS A 39 18.39 3.05 12.11
C LYS A 39 18.68 2.46 10.72
N LYS A 40 19.95 2.54 10.31
CA LYS A 40 20.42 1.94 9.05
C LYS A 40 20.01 0.47 8.96
N GLY A 41 19.36 0.11 7.88
CA GLY A 41 18.76 -1.22 7.68
C GLY A 41 17.27 -1.30 8.08
N GLY A 42 16.68 -0.23 8.61
CA GLY A 42 15.26 -0.09 8.88
C GLY A 42 14.52 0.80 7.88
N GLY A 43 13.40 1.35 8.32
CA GLY A 43 12.54 2.25 7.55
C GLY A 43 11.36 1.54 6.89
N PRO A 44 10.36 2.31 6.42
CA PRO A 44 9.09 1.76 5.93
C PRO A 44 9.24 0.87 4.69
N VAL A 45 10.31 1.06 3.91
CA VAL A 45 10.56 0.24 2.71
C VAL A 45 11.03 -1.16 3.09
N ILE A 46 11.91 -1.28 4.07
CA ILE A 46 12.42 -2.58 4.51
C ILE A 46 11.33 -3.33 5.28
N ASP A 47 10.56 -2.62 6.10
CA ASP A 47 9.50 -3.19 6.93
C ASP A 47 8.28 -3.62 6.08
N MET A 48 7.73 -2.71 5.29
CA MET A 48 6.46 -2.89 4.59
C MET A 48 6.59 -3.13 3.09
N GLY A 49 7.69 -2.69 2.48
CA GLY A 49 7.91 -2.87 1.04
C GLY A 49 7.76 -4.30 0.55
N PRO A 50 8.30 -5.33 1.25
CA PRO A 50 8.14 -6.71 0.83
C PRO A 50 6.70 -7.16 0.59
N TYR A 51 5.75 -6.72 1.42
CA TYR A 51 4.33 -7.06 1.25
C TYR A 51 3.74 -6.45 -0.01
N PHE A 52 3.94 -5.14 -0.20
CA PHE A 52 3.39 -4.40 -1.33
C PHE A 52 4.06 -4.77 -2.65
N PHE A 53 5.39 -4.81 -2.70
CA PHE A 53 6.12 -5.12 -3.93
C PHE A 53 5.91 -6.56 -4.38
N THR A 54 5.90 -7.53 -3.46
CA THR A 54 5.60 -8.92 -3.78
C THR A 54 4.18 -9.06 -4.35
N THR A 55 3.21 -8.36 -3.74
CA THR A 55 1.84 -8.37 -4.24
C THR A 55 1.76 -7.76 -5.64
N LEU A 56 2.39 -6.60 -5.87
CA LEU A 56 2.40 -5.97 -7.19
C LEU A 56 3.06 -6.85 -8.25
N VAL A 57 4.22 -7.46 -7.96
CA VAL A 57 4.89 -8.39 -8.88
C VAL A 57 4.02 -9.61 -9.16
N ASN A 58 3.34 -10.16 -8.15
CA ASN A 58 2.41 -11.26 -8.34
C ASN A 58 1.23 -10.87 -9.24
N LEU A 59 0.72 -9.65 -9.14
CA LEU A 59 -0.46 -9.19 -9.90
C LEU A 59 -0.10 -8.68 -11.30
N LEU A 60 1.04 -8.02 -11.48
CA LEU A 60 1.41 -7.27 -12.69
C LEU A 60 2.58 -7.88 -13.45
N GLY A 61 3.30 -8.84 -12.85
CA GLY A 61 4.54 -9.39 -13.41
C GLY A 61 5.78 -8.59 -13.00
N PRO A 62 6.93 -8.80 -13.69
CA PRO A 62 8.19 -8.17 -13.32
C PRO A 62 8.15 -6.64 -13.41
N ALA A 63 8.77 -5.97 -12.43
CA ALA A 63 9.04 -4.55 -12.52
C ALA A 63 10.21 -4.28 -13.46
N LYS A 64 10.02 -3.37 -14.42
CA LYS A 64 11.00 -2.98 -15.43
C LYS A 64 11.86 -1.80 -14.97
N ASN A 65 11.22 -0.83 -14.32
CA ASN A 65 11.89 0.38 -13.86
C ASN A 65 11.25 0.87 -12.55
N ILE A 66 12.08 1.39 -11.65
CA ILE A 66 11.62 1.96 -10.38
C ILE A 66 12.32 3.29 -10.16
N ARG A 67 11.52 4.34 -9.94
CA ARG A 67 11.99 5.62 -9.45
C ARG A 67 11.46 5.82 -8.05
N SER A 68 12.30 6.32 -7.15
CA SER A 68 11.86 6.59 -5.78
C SER A 68 12.52 7.83 -5.21
N ARG A 69 11.81 8.46 -4.27
CA ARG A 69 12.31 9.58 -3.48
C ARG A 69 12.10 9.30 -2.01
N GLY A 70 13.21 9.20 -1.26
CA GLY A 70 13.20 9.11 0.20
C GLY A 70 13.18 10.50 0.84
N LEU A 71 12.38 10.65 1.88
CA LEU A 71 12.23 11.87 2.67
C LEU A 71 12.41 11.55 4.15
N LYS A 72 13.03 12.48 4.89
CA LYS A 72 13.16 12.44 6.34
C LYS A 72 12.70 13.78 6.90
N PHE A 73 11.56 13.79 7.60
CA PHE A 73 10.94 15.02 8.10
C PHE A 73 11.42 15.39 9.50
N SER A 74 12.02 14.44 10.24
CA SER A 74 12.60 14.71 11.56
C SER A 74 13.90 13.92 11.76
N ASN A 75 14.85 14.52 12.47
CA ASN A 75 16.08 13.85 12.86
C ASN A 75 15.92 13.04 14.16
N ASN A 76 14.85 13.28 14.91
CA ASN A 76 14.59 12.60 16.18
C ASN A 76 13.14 12.15 16.27
N ARG A 77 12.90 11.09 17.03
CA ARG A 77 11.59 10.60 17.44
C ARG A 77 11.56 10.46 18.95
N THR A 78 10.36 10.42 19.51
CA THR A 78 10.13 10.25 20.95
C THR A 78 9.50 8.88 21.17
N TYR A 79 9.95 8.14 22.17
CA TYR A 79 9.27 6.94 22.64
C TYR A 79 7.90 7.31 23.21
N GLU A 80 6.83 6.79 22.61
CA GLU A 80 5.47 7.10 23.05
C GLU A 80 4.92 6.09 24.05
N ILE A 81 5.53 4.89 24.10
CA ILE A 81 5.16 3.82 25.02
C ILE A 81 6.41 3.17 25.63
N GLY A 82 6.19 2.31 26.62
CA GLY A 82 7.24 1.50 27.25
C GLY A 82 8.11 2.24 28.27
N PRO A 83 9.17 1.61 28.78
CA PRO A 83 10.01 2.13 29.87
C PRO A 83 10.75 3.42 29.53
N LYS A 84 11.01 3.67 28.24
CA LYS A 84 11.71 4.86 27.75
C LYS A 84 10.77 5.98 27.32
N LYS A 85 9.45 5.90 27.62
CA LYS A 85 8.46 6.90 27.21
C LYS A 85 8.91 8.31 27.55
N GLY A 86 8.81 9.22 26.56
CA GLY A 86 9.23 10.61 26.67
C GLY A 86 10.70 10.87 26.33
N GLN A 87 11.55 9.86 26.27
CA GLN A 87 12.93 10.00 25.80
C GLN A 87 12.96 10.12 24.26
N GLN A 88 14.01 10.74 23.75
CA GLN A 88 14.23 10.87 22.30
C GLN A 88 15.29 9.87 21.80
N PHE A 89 15.16 9.51 20.52
CA PHE A 89 16.16 8.74 19.79
C PHE A 89 16.36 9.29 18.37
N ASN A 90 17.52 9.03 17.77
CA ASN A 90 17.90 9.55 16.46
C ASN A 90 17.27 8.72 15.32
N VAL A 91 16.90 9.43 14.25
CA VAL A 91 16.44 8.86 12.98
C VAL A 91 17.59 8.93 11.96
N GLU A 92 18.04 7.79 11.48
CA GLU A 92 19.18 7.68 10.56
C GLU A 92 18.78 7.45 9.10
N VAL A 93 17.52 7.02 8.86
CA VAL A 93 17.01 6.65 7.54
C VAL A 93 15.89 7.58 7.09
N SER A 94 15.57 7.56 5.81
CA SER A 94 14.32 8.18 5.32
C SER A 94 13.11 7.44 5.89
N THR A 95 12.11 8.20 6.32
CA THR A 95 10.91 7.70 7.00
C THR A 95 9.67 7.76 6.12
N SER A 96 9.78 8.36 4.93
CA SER A 96 8.75 8.36 3.90
C SER A 96 9.38 8.16 2.53
N TYR A 97 8.71 7.37 1.68
CA TYR A 97 9.16 7.12 0.32
C TYR A 97 7.99 7.21 -0.65
N MET A 98 8.23 7.91 -1.77
CA MET A 98 7.36 7.91 -2.93
C MET A 98 7.97 7.05 -4.02
N PHE A 99 7.13 6.32 -4.74
CA PHE A 99 7.51 5.40 -5.81
C PHE A 99 6.75 5.67 -7.09
N ASP A 100 7.43 5.41 -8.20
CA ASP A 100 6.89 5.31 -9.54
C ASP A 100 7.49 4.03 -10.16
N ILE A 101 6.65 3.00 -10.35
CA ILE A 101 7.07 1.65 -10.73
C ILE A 101 6.46 1.30 -12.09
N GLU A 102 7.29 1.09 -13.08
CA GLU A 102 6.90 0.61 -14.41
C GLU A 102 7.07 -0.90 -14.50
N PHE A 103 6.05 -1.61 -14.99
CA PHE A 103 6.06 -3.05 -15.17
C PHE A 103 6.25 -3.45 -16.65
N ASP A 104 6.68 -4.69 -16.92
CA ASP A 104 6.91 -5.19 -18.29
C ASP A 104 5.65 -5.15 -19.16
N ASN A 105 4.46 -5.24 -18.58
CA ASN A 105 3.17 -5.10 -19.26
C ASN A 105 2.79 -3.64 -19.58
N ASN A 106 3.70 -2.68 -19.31
CA ASN A 106 3.54 -1.22 -19.42
C ASN A 106 2.53 -0.60 -18.42
N ALA A 107 2.10 -1.31 -17.40
CA ALA A 107 1.39 -0.69 -16.29
C ALA A 107 2.35 0.17 -15.46
N VAL A 108 1.85 1.30 -14.93
CA VAL A 108 2.62 2.18 -14.04
C VAL A 108 1.88 2.33 -12.72
N VAL A 109 2.54 2.02 -11.62
CA VAL A 109 1.95 2.08 -10.28
C VAL A 109 2.70 3.10 -9.43
N GLN A 110 1.95 4.03 -8.83
CA GLN A 110 2.47 4.97 -7.86
C GLN A 110 2.35 4.42 -6.44
N GLY A 111 3.32 4.72 -5.59
CA GLY A 111 3.32 4.20 -4.23
C GLY A 111 3.79 5.19 -3.18
N PHE A 112 3.31 4.99 -1.96
CA PHE A 112 3.74 5.75 -0.80
C PHE A 112 3.86 4.83 0.43
N LEU A 113 5.07 4.79 1.02
CA LEU A 113 5.34 4.10 2.28
C LEU A 113 5.86 5.11 3.29
N SER A 114 5.22 5.22 4.47
CA SER A 114 5.55 6.26 5.43
C SER A 114 5.37 5.85 6.88
N PHE A 115 6.31 6.30 7.73
CA PHE A 115 6.24 6.32 9.18
C PHE A 115 5.99 7.75 9.75
N ASP A 116 5.51 8.68 8.91
CA ASP A 116 5.34 10.09 9.30
C ASP A 116 3.88 10.56 9.27
N VAL A 117 2.96 9.74 8.80
CA VAL A 117 1.57 10.13 8.57
C VAL A 117 0.68 9.54 9.64
N ASN A 118 -0.09 10.37 10.34
CA ASN A 118 -0.95 9.92 11.43
C ASN A 118 -2.11 9.03 10.97
N ASN A 119 -2.68 9.33 9.81
CA ASN A 119 -3.79 8.56 9.24
C ASN A 119 -3.99 8.94 7.76
N HIS A 120 -4.66 8.07 7.00
CA HIS A 120 -5.07 8.35 5.62
C HIS A 120 -6.44 7.72 5.33
N CYS A 121 -7.13 8.26 4.31
CA CYS A 121 -8.46 7.80 3.87
C CYS A 121 -8.42 7.08 2.51
N GLN A 122 -7.24 6.63 2.06
CA GLN A 122 -7.08 5.94 0.79
C GLN A 122 -7.16 4.41 0.97
N ASN A 123 -7.56 3.69 -0.06
CA ASN A 123 -7.41 2.25 -0.11
C ASN A 123 -5.93 1.88 -0.14
N HIS A 124 -5.56 0.77 0.52
CA HIS A 124 -4.16 0.33 0.58
C HIS A 124 -3.56 0.05 -0.79
N MET A 125 -4.35 -0.49 -1.72
CA MET A 125 -3.95 -0.68 -3.11
C MET A 125 -5.16 -0.61 -4.02
N GLU A 126 -5.00 0.06 -5.17
CA GLU A 126 -6.05 0.20 -6.17
C GLU A 126 -5.43 0.07 -7.57
N LEU A 127 -6.02 -0.78 -8.40
CA LEU A 127 -5.58 -1.03 -9.79
C LEU A 127 -6.68 -0.60 -10.76
N TYR A 128 -6.28 0.08 -11.82
CA TYR A 128 -7.18 0.64 -12.82
C TYR A 128 -6.91 -0.01 -14.19
N GLY A 129 -7.92 -0.66 -14.72
CA GLY A 129 -7.87 -1.32 -16.02
C GLY A 129 -8.74 -0.65 -17.07
N THR A 130 -8.75 -1.20 -18.28
CA THR A 130 -9.55 -0.68 -19.39
C THR A 130 -11.05 -0.91 -19.24
N GLU A 131 -11.47 -1.84 -18.37
CA GLU A 131 -12.86 -2.27 -18.20
C GLU A 131 -13.36 -2.11 -16.77
N GLY A 132 -12.54 -1.56 -15.88
CA GLY A 132 -12.90 -1.35 -14.48
C GLY A 132 -11.70 -1.09 -13.58
N SER A 133 -11.98 -1.04 -12.29
CA SER A 133 -10.97 -0.90 -11.24
C SER A 133 -11.13 -1.96 -10.15
N MET A 134 -10.06 -2.23 -9.44
CA MET A 134 -10.03 -3.21 -8.36
C MET A 134 -9.34 -2.63 -7.13
N ILE A 135 -10.00 -2.76 -5.98
CA ILE A 135 -9.39 -2.49 -4.67
C ILE A 135 -8.84 -3.81 -4.14
N VAL A 136 -7.56 -3.82 -3.82
CA VAL A 136 -6.86 -4.93 -3.17
C VAL A 136 -6.67 -4.57 -1.69
N PRO A 137 -6.99 -5.47 -0.75
CA PRO A 137 -6.81 -5.20 0.68
C PRO A 137 -5.33 -5.04 1.05
N ASP A 138 -5.07 -4.59 2.28
CA ASP A 138 -3.72 -4.49 2.82
C ASP A 138 -3.01 -5.85 2.77
N PRO A 139 -1.94 -5.99 1.98
CA PRO A 139 -1.25 -7.27 1.84
C PRO A 139 -0.59 -7.76 3.14
N ASN A 140 -0.32 -6.87 4.10
CA ASN A 140 0.22 -7.23 5.41
C ASN A 140 -0.80 -7.98 6.28
N MET A 141 -2.09 -7.83 6.01
CA MET A 141 -3.15 -8.48 6.79
C MET A 141 -3.47 -9.91 6.30
N PHE A 142 -2.83 -10.37 5.23
CA PHE A 142 -2.99 -11.72 4.64
C PHE A 142 -4.44 -12.11 4.30
N GLY A 143 -5.31 -11.12 4.10
CA GLY A 143 -6.71 -11.33 3.78
C GLY A 143 -7.45 -10.02 3.67
N GLY A 144 -8.76 -10.12 3.42
CA GLY A 144 -9.65 -8.98 3.26
C GLY A 144 -10.40 -9.00 1.94
N PRO A 145 -11.42 -8.15 1.79
CA PRO A 145 -12.24 -8.10 0.59
C PRO A 145 -11.48 -7.53 -0.60
N VAL A 146 -11.64 -8.16 -1.75
CA VAL A 146 -11.28 -7.58 -3.05
C VAL A 146 -12.55 -7.00 -3.65
N SER A 147 -12.52 -5.73 -4.02
CA SER A 147 -13.68 -5.04 -4.59
C SER A 147 -13.44 -4.70 -6.06
N LEU A 148 -14.45 -4.90 -6.90
CA LEU A 148 -14.44 -4.54 -8.32
C LEU A 148 -15.42 -3.41 -8.58
N SER A 149 -15.06 -2.47 -9.46
CA SER A 149 -15.95 -1.45 -10.00
C SER A 149 -15.84 -1.46 -11.51
N LYS A 150 -16.96 -1.70 -12.19
CA LYS A 150 -17.06 -1.77 -13.67
C LYS A 150 -17.92 -0.65 -14.26
N GLU A 151 -18.43 0.25 -13.45
CA GLU A 151 -19.31 1.30 -13.93
C GLU A 151 -18.55 2.51 -14.45
N LEU A 152 -18.97 2.96 -15.63
CA LEU A 152 -18.43 4.15 -16.27
C LEU A 152 -18.81 5.42 -15.48
N GLY A 153 -17.84 5.99 -14.78
CA GLY A 153 -17.85 7.41 -14.49
C GLY A 153 -18.91 7.97 -13.53
N SER A 154 -19.58 7.14 -12.73
CA SER A 154 -20.63 7.58 -11.81
C SER A 154 -20.19 8.65 -10.78
N LYS A 155 -18.93 8.70 -10.41
CA LYS A 155 -18.40 9.72 -9.47
C LYS A 155 -18.40 11.15 -10.05
N TYR A 156 -18.39 11.31 -11.37
CA TYR A 156 -18.43 12.65 -12.00
C TYR A 156 -19.82 13.27 -12.03
N GLN A 157 -20.87 12.47 -11.83
CA GLN A 157 -22.27 12.96 -11.81
C GLN A 157 -22.81 13.19 -10.37
N GLY A 158 -21.97 13.16 -9.36
CA GLY A 158 -22.34 13.54 -7.99
C GLY A 158 -23.21 12.52 -7.23
N GLN A 159 -23.42 11.33 -7.78
CA GLN A 159 -24.13 10.24 -7.13
C GLN A 159 -23.27 8.96 -7.18
N SER A 160 -22.50 8.71 -6.14
CA SER A 160 -21.97 7.38 -5.90
C SER A 160 -23.10 6.55 -5.25
N ASP A 161 -23.70 5.64 -5.99
CA ASP A 161 -24.54 4.62 -5.39
C ASP A 161 -23.63 3.55 -4.78
N PRO A 162 -23.55 3.45 -3.44
CA PRO A 162 -22.72 2.46 -2.78
C PRO A 162 -23.20 1.01 -2.99
N THR A 163 -24.34 0.82 -3.65
CA THR A 163 -24.94 -0.52 -3.85
C THR A 163 -24.42 -1.23 -5.11
N THR A 164 -23.64 -0.56 -5.96
CA THR A 164 -23.20 -1.12 -7.24
C THR A 164 -21.78 -1.72 -7.21
N SER A 165 -21.00 -1.52 -6.13
CA SER A 165 -19.75 -2.23 -5.97
C SER A 165 -20.03 -3.66 -5.49
N LYS A 166 -19.79 -4.64 -6.33
CA LYS A 166 -19.82 -6.05 -5.91
C LYS A 166 -18.65 -6.30 -4.96
N TYR A 167 -18.96 -6.32 -3.66
CA TYR A 167 -18.01 -6.81 -2.65
C TYR A 167 -17.99 -8.32 -2.71
N TYR A 168 -16.85 -8.90 -3.02
CA TYR A 168 -16.65 -10.34 -2.88
C TYR A 168 -16.11 -10.59 -1.47
N GLU A 169 -16.97 -11.11 -0.60
CA GLU A 169 -16.60 -11.50 0.74
C GLU A 169 -15.62 -12.68 0.71
N ASN A 170 -14.53 -12.47 1.42
CA ASN A 170 -13.59 -13.44 1.98
C ASN A 170 -13.50 -14.84 1.36
N TYR A 171 -12.45 -15.05 0.60
CA TYR A 171 -11.85 -16.36 0.56
C TYR A 171 -11.02 -16.54 1.85
N SER A 172 -11.62 -17.10 2.89
CA SER A 172 -10.86 -17.65 4.02
C SER A 172 -10.08 -18.83 3.48
N GLY A 173 -8.84 -18.59 3.08
CA GLY A 173 -7.92 -19.65 2.70
C GLY A 173 -7.88 -20.68 3.83
N ARG A 174 -8.11 -21.92 3.49
CA ARG A 174 -7.92 -23.04 4.42
C ARG A 174 -6.50 -22.98 4.95
N GLN A 175 -6.41 -23.01 6.28
CA GLN A 175 -5.20 -23.31 7.01
C GLN A 175 -4.58 -24.64 6.55
#